data_115d6c621d1c3efdfc2056f94183a76b
#
_entry.id   115d6c621d1c3efdfc2056f94183a76b
#
_cell.length_a   1.000
_cell.length_b   1.000
_cell.length_c   1.000
_cell.angle_alpha   90.00
_cell.angle_beta   90.00
_cell.angle_gamma   90.00
#
_symmetry.space_group_name_H-M   'P 1'
#
loop_
_entity.id
_entity.type
_entity.pdbx_description
1 polymer ?
#
loop_
_entity_poly.entity_id
_entity_poly.type
_entity_poly.pdbx_seq_one_letter_code
_entity_poly.pdbx_strand_id
1 'polypeptide(L)'
;NGVIVNIDNTSASIVKAIEDAELMAGYEVSSVFVGISGQHIKGENSRGVVAIANRNRTITQVEVKRVIEAAQAIVIPVDREIMHVLSKEFSVDDQSGIKDPVGMSGVRLEAEVHIITAATTSIQNMIKAVAKAGFQHRDIIFNPLASADAVLAKDERELGVALIDMG
;
A
#
# COMPACT_ATOMS: atom_id res chain seq x y z
N ASN A 1 5.45 9.61 17.15
CA ASN A 1 3.99 9.45 17.00
C ASN A 1 3.49 9.54 15.55
N GLY A 2 4.36 9.78 14.55
CA GLY A 2 4.02 9.76 13.11
C GLY A 2 3.04 10.84 12.64
N VAL A 3 2.76 11.86 13.46
CA VAL A 3 1.86 12.95 13.12
C VAL A 3 2.65 14.27 13.09
N ILE A 4 2.50 15.03 12.01
CA ILE A 4 3.12 16.34 11.88
C ILE A 4 2.41 17.34 12.78
N VAL A 5 3.13 17.90 13.74
CA VAL A 5 2.65 18.94 14.67
C VAL A 5 3.00 20.35 14.16
N ASN A 6 4.08 20.46 13.39
CA ASN A 6 4.54 21.73 12.82
C ASN A 6 5.16 21.49 11.44
N ILE A 7 4.52 22.04 10.40
CA ILE A 7 4.96 21.86 9.01
C ILE A 7 6.33 22.50 8.75
N ASP A 8 6.60 23.66 9.36
CA ASP A 8 7.85 24.39 9.13
C ASP A 8 9.05 23.64 9.69
N ASN A 9 8.95 23.16 10.92
CA ASN A 9 9.99 22.34 11.54
C ASN A 9 10.20 21.03 10.80
N THR A 10 9.12 20.40 10.35
CA THR A 10 9.20 19.15 9.55
C THR A 10 9.87 19.42 8.21
N SER A 11 9.49 20.49 7.51
CA SER A 11 10.11 20.90 6.25
C SER A 11 11.61 21.16 6.40
N ALA A 12 12.03 21.90 7.44
CA ALA A 12 13.43 22.15 7.73
C ALA A 12 14.22 20.86 8.01
N SER A 13 13.61 19.91 8.72
CA SER A 13 14.21 18.58 8.97
C SER A 13 14.36 17.76 7.69
N ILE A 14 13.37 17.83 6.77
CA ILE A 14 13.43 17.17 5.46
C ILE A 14 14.57 17.75 4.63
N VAL A 15 14.67 19.09 4.53
CA VAL A 15 15.76 19.75 3.79
C VAL A 15 17.10 19.27 4.30
N LYS A 16 17.33 19.35 5.62
CA LYS A 16 18.60 18.92 6.21
C LYS A 16 18.94 17.46 5.91
N ALA A 17 17.95 16.56 6.05
CA ALA A 17 18.18 15.13 5.79
C ALA A 17 18.53 14.85 4.32
N ILE A 18 17.92 15.61 3.40
CA ILE A 18 18.22 15.47 1.97
C ILE A 18 19.57 16.07 1.62
N GLU A 19 19.91 17.26 2.16
CA GLU A 19 21.24 17.85 1.97
C GLU A 19 22.36 16.92 2.47
N ASP A 20 22.18 16.30 3.64
CA ASP A 20 23.13 15.32 4.17
C ASP A 20 23.25 14.09 3.24
N ALA A 21 22.13 13.61 2.69
CA ALA A 21 22.10 12.47 1.75
C ALA A 21 22.74 12.83 0.39
N GLU A 22 22.48 14.03 -0.15
CA GLU A 22 23.06 14.53 -1.39
C GLU A 22 24.60 14.67 -1.26
N LEU A 23 25.05 15.18 -0.12
CA LEU A 23 26.48 15.29 0.17
C LEU A 23 27.18 13.93 0.18
N MET A 24 26.52 12.92 0.76
CA MET A 24 27.06 11.55 0.81
C MET A 24 27.02 10.84 -0.52
N ALA A 25 25.94 11.03 -1.30
CA ALA A 25 25.69 10.33 -2.56
C ALA A 25 26.33 10.99 -3.78
N GLY A 26 26.60 12.31 -3.69
CA GLY A 26 27.09 13.11 -4.82
C GLY A 26 26.06 13.38 -5.92
N TYR A 27 24.77 13.30 -5.61
CA TYR A 27 23.66 13.53 -6.53
C TYR A 27 22.67 14.52 -5.95
N GLU A 28 22.08 15.36 -6.81
CA GLU A 28 20.96 16.23 -6.46
C GLU A 28 19.63 15.43 -6.47
N VAL A 29 18.82 15.66 -5.43
CA VAL A 29 17.51 15.02 -5.25
C VAL A 29 16.42 15.99 -5.64
N SER A 30 15.59 15.65 -6.63
CA SER A 30 14.43 16.46 -7.03
C SER A 30 13.10 15.89 -6.54
N SER A 31 13.06 14.60 -6.23
CA SER A 31 11.83 13.90 -5.84
C SER A 31 12.11 12.78 -4.85
N VAL A 32 11.13 12.52 -3.98
CA VAL A 32 11.25 11.56 -2.88
C VAL A 32 10.04 10.63 -2.79
N PHE A 33 10.26 9.42 -2.32
CA PHE A 33 9.21 8.57 -1.75
C PHE A 33 9.08 8.92 -0.27
N VAL A 34 7.85 8.97 0.21
CA VAL A 34 7.57 9.37 1.59
C VAL A 34 7.04 8.17 2.35
N GLY A 35 7.82 7.67 3.30
CA GLY A 35 7.40 6.63 4.19
C GLY A 35 6.56 7.19 5.34
N ILE A 36 5.41 6.58 5.63
CA ILE A 36 4.59 6.94 6.77
C ILE A 36 4.30 5.76 7.68
N SER A 37 4.17 6.05 8.97
CA SER A 37 3.76 5.10 10.01
C SER A 37 3.07 5.86 11.14
N GLY A 38 2.37 5.16 12.02
CA GLY A 38 1.76 5.75 13.20
C GLY A 38 0.32 5.32 13.44
N GLN A 39 -0.26 5.81 14.53
CA GLN A 39 -1.59 5.41 15.01
C GLN A 39 -2.75 5.86 14.10
N HIS A 40 -2.50 6.78 13.17
CA HIS A 40 -3.48 7.25 12.20
C HIS A 40 -3.68 6.26 11.04
N ILE A 41 -2.85 5.22 10.95
CA ILE A 41 -2.96 4.15 9.95
C ILE A 41 -3.81 3.03 10.54
N LYS A 42 -4.72 2.48 9.73
CA LYS A 42 -5.55 1.33 10.08
C LYS A 42 -5.54 0.33 8.95
N GLY A 43 -5.59 -0.95 9.30
CA GLY A 43 -5.73 -2.04 8.36
C GLY A 43 -6.99 -2.82 8.64
N GLU A 44 -7.71 -3.21 7.61
CA GLU A 44 -8.87 -4.09 7.71
C GLU A 44 -8.91 -5.06 6.53
N ASN A 45 -9.47 -6.24 6.77
CA ASN A 45 -9.66 -7.21 5.71
C ASN A 45 -11.02 -7.00 5.07
N SER A 46 -11.05 -7.14 3.76
CA SER A 46 -12.28 -7.13 2.98
C SER A 46 -12.30 -8.27 1.98
N ARG A 47 -13.50 -8.63 1.52
CA ARG A 47 -13.71 -9.67 0.52
C ARG A 47 -14.54 -9.12 -0.62
N GLY A 48 -14.08 -9.35 -1.85
CA GLY A 48 -14.79 -9.07 -3.07
C GLY A 48 -15.21 -10.37 -3.77
N VAL A 49 -16.30 -10.32 -4.52
CA VAL A 49 -16.79 -11.44 -5.29
C VAL A 49 -17.26 -10.95 -6.65
N VAL A 50 -16.87 -11.64 -7.72
CA VAL A 50 -17.34 -11.36 -9.07
C VAL A 50 -17.67 -12.64 -9.81
N ALA A 51 -18.68 -12.59 -10.69
CA ALA A 51 -18.96 -13.66 -11.62
C ALA A 51 -18.02 -13.58 -12.83
N ILE A 52 -17.58 -14.75 -13.32
CA ILE A 52 -16.81 -14.89 -14.55
C ILE A 52 -17.79 -15.03 -15.71
N ALA A 53 -17.98 -13.92 -16.44
CA ALA A 53 -19.00 -13.83 -17.49
C ALA A 53 -18.45 -14.04 -18.91
N ASN A 54 -17.14 -14.21 -19.08
CA ASN A 54 -16.57 -14.44 -20.40
C ASN A 54 -16.91 -15.82 -20.95
N ARG A 55 -16.95 -15.95 -22.30
CA ARG A 55 -17.42 -17.15 -23.02
C ARG A 55 -16.66 -18.42 -22.64
N ASN A 56 -15.39 -18.31 -22.32
CA ASN A 56 -14.51 -19.42 -21.98
C ASN A 56 -14.45 -19.70 -20.48
N ARG A 57 -15.12 -18.90 -19.65
CA ARG A 57 -15.04 -18.95 -18.18
C ARG A 57 -13.60 -18.98 -17.64
N THR A 58 -12.66 -18.40 -18.37
CA THR A 58 -11.26 -18.32 -17.97
C THR A 58 -11.00 -17.02 -17.28
N ILE A 59 -10.38 -17.07 -16.12
CA ILE A 59 -10.01 -15.89 -15.34
C ILE A 59 -8.83 -15.20 -16.03
N THR A 60 -8.98 -13.91 -16.28
CA THR A 60 -7.94 -13.06 -16.83
C THR A 60 -7.57 -11.95 -15.84
N GLN A 61 -6.58 -11.14 -16.15
CA GLN A 61 -6.23 -9.96 -15.33
C GLN A 61 -7.41 -8.98 -15.16
N VAL A 62 -8.36 -8.98 -16.10
CA VAL A 62 -9.56 -8.14 -16.02
C VAL A 62 -10.44 -8.57 -14.85
N GLU A 63 -10.70 -9.88 -14.73
CA GLU A 63 -11.50 -10.42 -13.62
C GLU A 63 -10.78 -10.25 -12.28
N VAL A 64 -9.46 -10.43 -12.24
CA VAL A 64 -8.65 -10.19 -11.04
C VAL A 64 -8.75 -8.72 -10.61
N LYS A 65 -8.61 -7.78 -11.53
CA LYS A 65 -8.78 -6.37 -11.24
C LYS A 65 -10.18 -6.05 -10.71
N ARG A 66 -11.22 -6.57 -11.38
CA ARG A 66 -12.62 -6.38 -10.97
C ARG A 66 -12.92 -6.93 -9.57
N VAL A 67 -12.41 -8.09 -9.20
CA VAL A 67 -12.64 -8.65 -7.87
C VAL A 67 -11.93 -7.88 -6.78
N ILE A 68 -10.73 -7.36 -7.05
CA ILE A 68 -10.02 -6.47 -6.14
C ILE A 68 -10.77 -5.14 -5.98
N GLU A 69 -11.26 -4.55 -7.07
CA GLU A 69 -12.10 -3.35 -7.02
C GLU A 69 -13.41 -3.60 -6.23
N ALA A 70 -14.03 -4.76 -6.40
CA ALA A 70 -15.20 -5.14 -5.61
C ALA A 70 -14.88 -5.29 -4.12
N ALA A 71 -13.70 -5.81 -3.78
CA ALA A 71 -13.24 -5.89 -2.39
C ALA A 71 -12.94 -4.51 -1.77
N GLN A 72 -12.62 -3.50 -2.59
CA GLN A 72 -12.40 -2.13 -2.13
C GLN A 72 -13.69 -1.33 -1.89
N ALA A 73 -14.84 -1.86 -2.33
CA ALA A 73 -16.14 -1.19 -2.17
C ALA A 73 -16.67 -1.26 -0.73
N ILE A 74 -15.81 -0.96 0.23
CA ILE A 74 -16.14 -0.84 1.66
C ILE A 74 -16.46 0.61 2.02
N VAL A 75 -17.19 0.80 3.09
CA VAL A 75 -17.47 2.14 3.62
C VAL A 75 -16.24 2.65 4.35
N ILE A 76 -15.51 3.56 3.71
CA ILE A 76 -14.37 4.24 4.34
C ILE A 76 -14.85 5.57 4.92
N PRO A 77 -14.51 5.90 6.18
CA PRO A 77 -14.82 7.21 6.76
C PRO A 77 -14.27 8.35 5.88
N VAL A 78 -15.01 9.45 5.80
CA VAL A 78 -14.70 10.61 4.94
C VAL A 78 -13.36 11.30 5.26
N ASP A 79 -12.85 11.09 6.45
CA ASP A 79 -11.57 11.60 6.94
C ASP A 79 -10.39 10.65 6.67
N ARG A 80 -10.61 9.56 5.93
CA ARG A 80 -9.60 8.54 5.61
C ARG A 80 -9.53 8.27 4.11
N GLU A 81 -8.37 7.83 3.66
CA GLU A 81 -8.15 7.38 2.28
C GLU A 81 -7.38 6.06 2.24
N ILE A 82 -7.60 5.29 1.18
CA ILE A 82 -6.88 4.04 0.94
C ILE A 82 -5.45 4.39 0.50
N MET A 83 -4.49 3.81 1.19
CA MET A 83 -3.07 3.88 0.81
C MET A 83 -2.64 2.66 0.00
N HIS A 84 -2.97 1.46 0.52
CA HIS A 84 -2.57 0.21 -0.10
C HIS A 84 -3.71 -0.80 -0.04
N VAL A 85 -3.77 -1.65 -1.06
CA VAL A 85 -4.64 -2.82 -1.11
C VAL A 85 -3.77 -4.04 -1.42
N LEU A 86 -3.68 -4.94 -0.46
CA LEU A 86 -2.82 -6.12 -0.53
C LEU A 86 -3.70 -7.36 -0.71
N SER A 87 -3.57 -8.05 -1.83
CA SER A 87 -4.25 -9.32 -2.05
C SER A 87 -3.63 -10.39 -1.15
N LYS A 88 -4.45 -11.06 -0.34
CA LYS A 88 -4.04 -12.16 0.54
C LYS A 88 -4.13 -13.49 -0.20
N GLU A 89 -5.33 -13.80 -0.69
CA GLU A 89 -5.62 -15.00 -1.44
C GLU A 89 -6.83 -14.82 -2.33
N PHE A 90 -6.96 -15.73 -3.29
CA PHE A 90 -8.13 -15.83 -4.14
C PHE A 90 -8.82 -17.17 -3.92
N SER A 91 -10.11 -17.20 -4.24
CA SER A 91 -10.90 -18.45 -4.32
C SER A 91 -11.63 -18.51 -5.66
N VAL A 92 -11.57 -19.66 -6.29
CA VAL A 92 -12.28 -19.93 -7.55
C VAL A 92 -13.32 -21.02 -7.27
N ASP A 93 -14.59 -20.67 -7.41
CA ASP A 93 -15.73 -21.50 -7.02
C ASP A 93 -15.59 -21.93 -5.53
N ASP A 94 -15.32 -23.21 -5.26
CA ASP A 94 -15.16 -23.74 -3.90
C ASP A 94 -13.68 -23.98 -3.50
N GLN A 95 -12.73 -23.62 -4.36
CA GLN A 95 -11.30 -23.80 -4.12
C GLN A 95 -10.66 -22.49 -3.60
N SER A 96 -10.20 -22.49 -2.37
CA SER A 96 -9.51 -21.36 -1.70
C SER A 96 -7.99 -21.52 -1.68
N GLY A 97 -7.28 -20.49 -1.16
CA GLY A 97 -5.83 -20.52 -1.01
C GLY A 97 -5.04 -20.31 -2.30
N ILE A 98 -5.70 -19.79 -3.34
CA ILE A 98 -5.06 -19.55 -4.64
C ILE A 98 -4.28 -18.23 -4.58
N LYS A 99 -3.00 -18.26 -4.99
CA LYS A 99 -2.14 -17.07 -5.05
C LYS A 99 -2.30 -16.31 -6.36
N ASP A 100 -2.38 -17.04 -7.48
CA ASP A 100 -2.60 -16.46 -8.82
C ASP A 100 -3.70 -17.25 -9.54
N PRO A 101 -4.88 -16.67 -9.71
CA PRO A 101 -6.01 -17.33 -10.35
C PRO A 101 -6.01 -17.20 -11.89
N VAL A 102 -5.06 -16.43 -12.47
CA VAL A 102 -5.04 -16.17 -13.93
C VAL A 102 -4.83 -17.45 -14.71
N GLY A 103 -5.68 -17.67 -15.72
CA GLY A 103 -5.68 -18.88 -16.55
C GLY A 103 -6.54 -20.02 -16.00
N MET A 104 -7.02 -19.95 -14.75
CA MET A 104 -7.96 -20.93 -14.20
C MET A 104 -9.35 -20.75 -14.81
N SER A 105 -10.11 -21.82 -14.84
CA SER A 105 -11.52 -21.81 -15.25
C SER A 105 -12.43 -21.85 -14.03
N GLY A 106 -13.49 -21.04 -14.05
CA GLY A 106 -14.47 -21.00 -12.97
C GLY A 106 -15.66 -20.12 -13.30
N VAL A 107 -16.66 -20.13 -12.42
CA VAL A 107 -17.88 -19.33 -12.54
C VAL A 107 -17.83 -18.11 -11.61
N ARG A 108 -17.16 -18.25 -10.47
CA ARG A 108 -17.07 -17.26 -9.40
C ARG A 108 -15.63 -17.08 -8.98
N LEU A 109 -15.18 -15.83 -8.95
CA LEU A 109 -13.89 -15.43 -8.38
C LEU A 109 -14.13 -14.60 -7.15
N GLU A 110 -13.47 -14.96 -6.05
CA GLU A 110 -13.41 -14.19 -4.81
C GLU A 110 -11.97 -13.74 -4.55
N ALA A 111 -11.80 -12.58 -3.94
CA ALA A 111 -10.52 -12.11 -3.43
C ALA A 111 -10.67 -11.67 -1.97
N GLU A 112 -9.80 -12.14 -1.11
CA GLU A 112 -9.58 -11.55 0.21
C GLU A 112 -8.41 -10.57 0.13
N VAL A 113 -8.65 -9.33 0.54
CA VAL A 113 -7.66 -8.25 0.52
C VAL A 113 -7.49 -7.65 1.90
N HIS A 114 -6.28 -7.17 2.17
CA HIS A 114 -6.00 -6.30 3.32
C HIS A 114 -5.89 -4.86 2.84
N ILE A 115 -6.77 -3.99 3.33
CA ILE A 115 -6.84 -2.58 2.95
C ILE A 115 -6.18 -1.76 4.04
N ILE A 116 -5.17 -0.98 3.68
CA ILE A 116 -4.48 -0.05 4.57
C ILE A 116 -4.98 1.35 4.27
N THR A 117 -5.53 2.00 5.29
CA THR A 117 -6.04 3.37 5.21
C THR A 117 -5.29 4.29 6.17
N ALA A 118 -5.19 5.56 5.82
CA ALA A 118 -4.62 6.59 6.69
C ALA A 118 -5.55 7.81 6.78
N ALA A 119 -5.36 8.62 7.82
CA ALA A 119 -6.08 9.89 7.94
C ALA A 119 -5.64 10.85 6.82
N THR A 120 -6.58 11.32 6.01
CA THR A 120 -6.34 12.21 4.86
C THR A 120 -5.56 13.47 5.26
N THR A 121 -5.87 14.04 6.43
CA THR A 121 -5.15 15.22 6.94
C THR A 121 -3.69 14.95 7.23
N SER A 122 -3.35 13.74 7.73
CA SER A 122 -1.96 13.35 8.00
C SER A 122 -1.16 13.23 6.71
N ILE A 123 -1.73 12.59 5.70
CA ILE A 123 -1.13 12.47 4.36
C ILE A 123 -0.92 13.86 3.74
N GLN A 124 -1.94 14.70 3.74
CA GLN A 124 -1.84 16.05 3.17
C GLN A 124 -0.83 16.94 3.88
N ASN A 125 -0.73 16.85 5.21
CA ASN A 125 0.28 17.60 5.95
C ASN A 125 1.70 17.14 5.60
N MET A 126 1.91 15.84 5.37
CA MET A 126 3.20 15.31 4.92
C MET A 126 3.54 15.82 3.52
N ILE A 127 2.60 15.75 2.57
CA ILE A 127 2.78 16.28 1.22
C ILE A 127 3.13 17.77 1.26
N LYS A 128 2.42 18.55 2.07
CA LYS A 128 2.69 19.99 2.25
C LYS A 128 4.09 20.24 2.82
N ALA A 129 4.54 19.44 3.78
CA ALA A 129 5.87 19.59 4.36
C ALA A 129 6.98 19.28 3.34
N VAL A 130 6.81 18.23 2.52
CA VAL A 130 7.73 17.86 1.43
C VAL A 130 7.76 18.95 0.35
N ALA A 131 6.59 19.42 -0.09
CA ALA A 131 6.50 20.49 -1.08
C ALA A 131 7.11 21.81 -0.57
N LYS A 132 6.90 22.14 0.71
CA LYS A 132 7.52 23.31 1.34
C LYS A 132 9.04 23.17 1.45
N ALA A 133 9.56 21.97 1.58
CA ALA A 133 10.98 21.67 1.54
C ALA A 133 11.60 21.81 0.13
N GLY A 134 10.77 22.02 -0.91
CA GLY A 134 11.23 22.18 -2.30
C GLY A 134 11.28 20.90 -3.12
N PHE A 135 10.78 19.78 -2.59
CA PHE A 135 10.85 18.48 -3.25
C PHE A 135 9.49 18.02 -3.75
N GLN A 136 9.49 17.23 -4.83
CA GLN A 136 8.31 16.53 -5.31
C GLN A 136 8.18 15.18 -4.60
N HIS A 137 6.99 14.88 -4.05
CA HIS A 137 6.69 13.51 -3.62
C HIS A 137 6.32 12.67 -4.86
N ARG A 138 6.90 11.47 -4.97
CA ARG A 138 6.54 10.49 -6.01
C ARG A 138 5.37 9.65 -5.56
N ASP A 139 5.47 9.13 -4.34
CA ASP A 139 4.44 8.29 -3.76
C ASP A 139 4.57 8.28 -2.24
N ILE A 140 3.51 7.81 -1.57
CA ILE A 140 3.46 7.64 -0.12
C ILE A 140 3.35 6.15 0.19
N ILE A 141 4.27 5.65 0.99
CA ILE A 141 4.41 4.22 1.26
C ILE A 141 4.25 3.97 2.77
N PHE A 142 3.52 2.93 3.12
CA PHE A 142 3.46 2.45 4.50
C PHE A 142 4.80 1.83 4.90
N ASN A 143 5.49 2.39 5.90
CA ASN A 143 6.85 1.98 6.29
C ASN A 143 7.02 0.46 6.48
N PRO A 144 6.12 -0.26 7.18
CA PRO A 144 6.28 -1.71 7.32
C PRO A 144 6.29 -2.48 6.00
N LEU A 145 5.62 -1.98 4.94
CA LEU A 145 5.71 -2.59 3.61
C LEU A 145 7.08 -2.35 2.98
N ALA A 146 7.59 -1.12 3.09
CA ALA A 146 8.93 -0.81 2.59
C ALA A 146 10.01 -1.63 3.34
N SER A 147 9.89 -1.76 4.66
CA SER A 147 10.76 -2.62 5.47
C SER A 147 10.67 -4.08 5.03
N ALA A 148 9.46 -4.60 4.79
CA ALA A 148 9.25 -5.96 4.32
C ALA A 148 9.90 -6.20 2.95
N ASP A 149 9.79 -5.23 2.03
CA ASP A 149 10.39 -5.33 0.71
C ASP A 149 11.93 -5.29 0.75
N ALA A 150 12.49 -4.57 1.71
CA ALA A 150 13.93 -4.44 1.87
C ALA A 150 14.60 -5.68 2.50
N VAL A 151 13.92 -6.36 3.43
CA VAL A 151 14.56 -7.39 4.28
C VAL A 151 14.08 -8.82 4.07
N LEU A 152 12.84 -9.01 3.56
CA LEU A 152 12.28 -10.35 3.42
C LEU A 152 12.64 -10.99 2.07
N ALA A 153 13.24 -12.15 2.12
CA ALA A 153 13.44 -12.99 0.94
C ALA A 153 12.10 -13.57 0.43
N LYS A 154 12.07 -13.98 -0.84
CA LYS A 154 10.87 -14.55 -1.45
C LYS A 154 10.40 -15.81 -0.72
N ASP A 155 11.31 -16.69 -0.38
CA ASP A 155 11.02 -17.96 0.31
C ASP A 155 10.42 -17.73 1.70
N GLU A 156 10.90 -16.71 2.44
CA GLU A 156 10.34 -16.33 3.73
C GLU A 156 8.90 -15.84 3.61
N ARG A 157 8.60 -15.05 2.56
CA ARG A 157 7.23 -14.59 2.27
C ARG A 157 6.30 -15.74 1.90
N GLU A 158 6.81 -16.76 1.18
CA GLU A 158 6.02 -17.94 0.79
C GLU A 158 5.72 -18.85 1.97
N LEU A 159 6.69 -19.05 2.87
CA LEU A 159 6.53 -19.85 4.09
C LEU A 159 5.68 -19.15 5.15
N GLY A 160 5.61 -17.84 5.08
CA GLY A 160 4.95 -16.99 6.09
C GLY A 160 5.90 -16.64 7.23
N VAL A 161 6.08 -15.34 7.47
CA VAL A 161 6.97 -14.78 8.49
C VAL A 161 6.30 -13.59 9.18
N ALA A 162 6.62 -13.37 10.43
CA ALA A 162 6.23 -12.16 11.15
C ALA A 162 7.41 -11.17 11.14
N LEU A 163 7.23 -10.01 10.53
CA LEU A 163 8.18 -8.90 10.58
C LEU A 163 7.73 -7.91 11.66
N ILE A 164 8.64 -7.58 12.57
CA ILE A 164 8.42 -6.59 13.62
C ILE A 164 9.26 -5.35 13.28
N ASP A 165 8.58 -4.26 13.00
CA ASP A 165 9.20 -2.95 12.75
C ASP A 165 9.05 -2.10 14.02
N MET A 166 10.18 -1.77 14.65
CA MET A 166 10.25 -0.97 15.88
C MET A 166 10.86 0.38 15.57
N GLY A 167 10.05 1.42 15.68
CA GLY A 167 10.44 2.81 15.44
C GLY A 167 10.57 3.66 16.71
#